data_9f3645cc43348d0c748a535319406c74
#
_entry.id   9f3645cc43348d0c748a535319406c74
#
_cell.length_a   1.000
_cell.length_b   1.000
_cell.length_c   1.000
_cell.angle_alpha   90.00
_cell.angle_beta   90.00
_cell.angle_gamma   90.00
#
_symmetry.space_group_name_H-M   'P 1'
#
loop_
_entity.id
_entity.type
_entity.pdbx_description
1 polymer ?
#
loop_
_entity_poly.entity_id
_entity_poly.type
_entity_poly.pdbx_seq_one_letter_code
_entity_poly.pdbx_strand_id
1 'polypeptide(L)' 'MKRLKVTEEYRAYTEEEAINTIAKARALQEEGGYTLGANGYKYKTKKSKGAVIGEAWVVTMTKIYDEVWDEGEFDNG' A
#
# COMPACT_ATOMS: atom_id res chain seq x y z
N MET A 1 -18.74 7.93 -9.14
CA MET A 1 -17.54 7.40 -9.79
C MET A 1 -16.77 6.51 -8.84
N LYS A 2 -16.36 5.39 -9.31
CA LYS A 2 -15.64 4.45 -8.47
C LYS A 2 -14.16 4.78 -8.43
N ARG A 3 -13.57 4.53 -7.29
CA ARG A 3 -12.15 4.70 -7.15
C ARG A 3 -11.44 3.47 -7.68
N LEU A 4 -10.52 3.70 -8.59
CA LEU A 4 -9.81 2.60 -9.21
C LEU A 4 -8.48 2.28 -8.54
N LYS A 5 -7.94 3.23 -7.84
CA LYS A 5 -6.61 3.05 -7.28
C LYS A 5 -6.52 3.74 -5.93
N VAL A 6 -5.94 3.03 -4.97
CA VAL A 6 -5.74 3.58 -3.63
C VAL A 6 -4.30 3.31 -3.24
N THR A 7 -3.63 4.35 -2.81
CA THR A 7 -2.27 4.20 -2.30
C THR A 7 -2.34 4.26 -0.79
N GLU A 8 -1.76 3.26 -0.13
CA GLU A 8 -1.76 3.17 1.32
C GLU A 8 -0.34 3.18 1.84
N GLU A 9 -0.17 3.77 2.99
CA GLU A 9 1.13 3.85 3.61
C GLU A 9 1.01 3.42 5.07
N TYR A 10 1.91 2.53 5.49
CA TYR A 10 1.89 2.00 6.83
C TYR A 10 3.26 2.10 7.46
N ARG A 11 3.28 2.15 8.78
CA ARG A 11 4.51 2.16 9.53
C ARG A 11 4.71 0.78 10.15
N ALA A 12 5.92 0.25 9.99
CA ALA A 12 6.29 -1.01 10.60
C ALA A 12 7.52 -0.74 11.47
N TYR A 13 7.67 -1.50 12.50
CA TYR A 13 8.79 -1.31 13.42
C TYR A 13 9.97 -2.20 13.09
N THR A 14 9.76 -3.23 12.29
CA THR A 14 10.83 -4.11 11.85
C THR A 14 10.66 -4.39 10.38
N GLU A 15 11.76 -4.80 9.76
CA GLU A 15 11.70 -5.16 8.35
C GLU A 15 10.78 -6.35 8.12
N GLU A 16 10.84 -7.31 9.04
CA GLU A 16 9.99 -8.47 8.93
C GLU A 16 8.52 -8.09 8.94
N GLU A 17 8.17 -7.15 9.79
CA GLU A 17 6.79 -6.68 9.85
C GLU A 17 6.38 -6.01 8.53
N ALA A 18 7.31 -5.25 7.95
CA ALA A 18 7.04 -4.59 6.68
C ALA A 18 6.80 -5.63 5.58
N ILE A 19 7.64 -6.65 5.54
CA ILE A 19 7.51 -7.72 4.56
C ILE A 19 6.20 -8.46 4.75
N ASN A 20 5.85 -8.74 6.01
CA ASN A 20 4.62 -9.45 6.31
C ASN A 20 3.39 -8.63 5.94
N THR A 21 3.46 -7.32 6.10
CA THR A 21 2.36 -6.44 5.74
C THR A 21 2.08 -6.52 4.25
N ILE A 22 3.14 -6.50 3.44
CA ILE A 22 2.99 -6.61 1.99
C ILE A 22 2.50 -8.01 1.61
N ALA A 23 3.06 -9.03 2.24
CA ALA A 23 2.67 -10.40 1.94
C ALA A 23 1.19 -10.63 2.26
N LYS A 24 0.73 -10.07 3.36
CA LYS A 24 -0.67 -10.19 3.75
C LYS A 24 -1.58 -9.49 2.76
N ALA A 25 -1.18 -8.30 2.32
CA ALA A 25 -1.96 -7.57 1.34
C ALA A 25 -2.06 -8.36 0.04
N ARG A 26 -0.95 -9.00 -0.35
CA ARG A 26 -0.94 -9.80 -1.57
C ARG A 26 -1.84 -11.02 -1.44
N ALA A 27 -1.84 -11.63 -0.27
CA ALA A 27 -2.68 -12.80 -0.03
C ALA A 27 -4.15 -12.46 -0.02
N LEU A 28 -4.49 -11.22 0.29
CA LEU A 28 -5.88 -10.80 0.39
C LEU A 28 -6.41 -10.18 -0.89
N GLN A 29 -5.64 -10.20 -1.96
CA GLN A 29 -6.06 -9.58 -3.21
C GLN A 29 -7.43 -10.09 -3.69
N GLU A 30 -7.59 -11.37 -3.65
CA GLU A 30 -8.82 -11.96 -4.15
C GLU A 30 -10.02 -11.57 -3.32
N GLU A 31 -9.89 -11.69 -2.01
CA GLU A 31 -10.97 -11.34 -1.10
C GLU A 31 -11.28 -9.84 -1.12
N GLY A 32 -10.24 -9.03 -1.25
CA GLY A 32 -10.40 -7.60 -1.23
C GLY A 32 -10.83 -7.00 -2.55
N GLY A 33 -10.82 -7.81 -3.62
CA GLY A 33 -11.22 -7.31 -4.92
C GLY A 33 -10.25 -6.32 -5.51
N TYR A 34 -8.96 -6.48 -5.23
CA TYR A 34 -7.96 -5.58 -5.77
C TYR A 34 -6.74 -6.35 -6.26
N THR A 35 -5.95 -5.68 -7.06
CA THR A 35 -4.67 -6.20 -7.49
C THR A 35 -3.61 -5.31 -6.86
N LEU A 36 -2.59 -5.91 -6.31
CA LEU A 36 -1.52 -5.15 -5.69
C LEU A 36 -0.59 -4.64 -6.78
N GLY A 37 -0.55 -3.33 -6.93
CA GLY A 37 0.34 -2.70 -7.89
C GLY A 37 1.70 -2.44 -7.27
N ALA A 38 2.20 -1.20 -7.43
CA ALA A 38 3.49 -0.83 -6.87
C ALA A 38 3.47 -1.04 -5.36
N ASN A 39 4.50 -1.68 -4.84
CA ASN A 39 4.61 -1.90 -3.42
C ASN A 39 6.07 -1.97 -3.02
N GLY A 40 6.32 -1.69 -1.77
CA GLY A 40 7.68 -1.73 -1.28
C GLY A 40 7.75 -1.13 0.11
N TYR A 41 8.95 -1.10 0.64
CA TYR A 41 9.16 -0.50 1.95
C TYR A 41 10.51 0.18 1.96
N LYS A 42 10.62 1.18 2.85
CA LYS A 42 11.85 1.94 3.02
C LYS A 42 12.12 2.11 4.50
N TYR A 43 13.40 2.06 4.82
CA TYR A 43 13.84 2.36 6.17
C TYR A 43 13.98 3.87 6.29
N LYS A 44 13.32 4.44 7.28
CA LYS A 44 13.39 5.88 7.52
C LYS A 44 13.75 6.16 8.95
N THR A 45 14.52 7.20 9.15
CA THR A 45 14.88 7.63 10.48
C THR A 45 14.39 9.04 10.69
N LYS A 46 14.06 9.34 11.93
CA LYS A 46 13.70 10.68 12.32
C LYS A 46 14.85 11.23 13.13
N LYS A 47 15.32 12.40 12.74
CA LYS A 47 16.45 13.02 13.41
C LYS A 47 16.02 14.35 14.03
N SER A 48 16.67 14.67 15.13
CA SER A 48 16.49 15.95 15.77
C SER A 48 17.85 16.39 16.28
N LYS A 49 18.26 17.59 15.89
CA LYS A 49 19.55 18.15 16.31
C LYS A 49 20.72 17.21 16.03
N GLY A 50 20.64 16.53 14.89
CA GLY A 50 21.72 15.65 14.48
C GLY A 50 21.71 14.27 15.10
N ALA A 51 20.75 14.00 15.97
CA ALA A 51 20.65 12.69 16.60
C ALA A 51 19.43 11.95 16.06
N VAL A 52 19.58 10.65 15.91
CA VAL A 52 18.44 9.82 15.49
C VAL A 52 17.57 9.61 16.72
N ILE A 53 16.33 10.05 16.64
CA ILE A 53 15.38 9.94 17.74
C ILE A 53 14.29 8.93 17.46
N GLY A 54 14.26 8.37 16.27
CA GLY A 54 13.27 7.35 15.95
C GLY A 54 13.59 6.74 14.62
N GLU A 55 13.08 5.55 14.41
CA GLU A 55 13.23 4.85 13.15
C GLU A 55 12.00 4.02 12.87
N ALA A 56 11.75 3.77 11.59
CA ALA A 56 10.61 2.96 11.19
C ALA A 56 10.80 2.51 9.76
N TRP A 57 10.07 1.46 9.42
CA TRP A 57 9.99 0.98 8.05
C TRP A 57 8.67 1.46 7.51
N VAL A 58 8.70 2.21 6.43
CA VAL A 58 7.48 2.73 5.83
C VAL A 58 7.12 1.85 4.66
N VAL A 59 5.95 1.25 4.74
CA VAL A 59 5.43 0.36 3.70
C VAL A 59 4.47 1.15 2.85
N THR A 60 4.69 1.13 1.55
CA THR A 60 3.80 1.81 0.61
C THR A 60 3.26 0.76 -0.34
N MET A 61 1.98 0.79 -0.58
CA MET A 61 1.39 -0.13 -1.53
C MET A 61 0.22 0.53 -2.24
N THR A 62 0.05 0.18 -3.50
CA THR A 62 -1.03 0.69 -4.31
C THR A 62 -1.97 -0.47 -4.62
N LYS A 63 -3.22 -0.30 -4.26
CA LYS A 63 -4.24 -1.29 -4.55
C LYS A 63 -5.07 -0.81 -5.72
N ILE A 64 -5.15 -1.64 -6.73
CA ILE A 64 -5.90 -1.31 -7.93
C ILE A 64 -7.16 -2.14 -7.92
N TYR A 65 -8.28 -1.45 -7.83
CA TYR A 65 -9.58 -2.12 -7.78
C TYR A 65 -10.07 -2.30 -9.20
N ASP A 66 -9.79 -3.48 -9.70
CA ASP A 66 -10.07 -3.82 -11.07
C ASP A 66 -11.36 -4.61 -11.17
N GLU A 67 -12.40 -4.05 -10.61
CA GLU A 67 -13.67 -4.72 -10.61
C GLU A 67 -14.24 -4.81 -12.01
N VAL A 68 -15.16 -5.74 -12.15
CA VAL A 68 -15.88 -5.83 -13.40
C VAL A 68 -16.78 -4.61 -13.48
N TRP A 69 -16.51 -3.80 -14.46
CA TRP A 69 -17.27 -2.58 -14.67
C TRP A 69 -18.26 -2.77 -15.79
N ASP A 70 -19.44 -2.25 -15.58
CA ASP A 70 -20.39 -2.19 -16.65
C ASP A 70 -19.90 -1.14 -17.61
N GLU A 71 -20.14 -1.34 -18.87
CA GLU A 71 -19.73 -0.37 -19.85
C GLU A 71 -20.30 0.99 -19.54
N GLY A 72 -21.48 1.02 -18.98
CA GLY A 72 -22.09 2.28 -18.61
C GLY A 72 -21.33 3.05 -17.57
N GLU A 73 -20.54 2.38 -16.76
CA GLU A 73 -19.78 3.07 -15.75
C GLU A 73 -18.62 3.84 -16.31
N PHE A 74 -18.18 3.42 -17.48
CA PHE A 74 -17.09 4.12 -18.15
C PHE A 74 -17.60 5.07 -19.21
N ASP A 75 -18.85 4.96 -19.48
CA ASP A 75 -19.44 5.65 -20.57
C ASP A 75 -19.24 7.13 -20.54
N ASN A 76 -19.17 7.66 -19.41
CA ASN A 76 -19.07 9.10 -19.29
C ASN A 76 -17.68 9.58 -19.32
N GLY A 77 -16.85 8.66 -19.54
CA GLY A 77 -15.45 9.01 -19.61
C GLY A 77 -15.03 9.63 -18.36
#